data_0f1f0602e81db5c6667226e58d91ad0e
#
_entry.id   0f1f0602e81db5c6667226e58d91ad0e
#
_cell.length_a   1.000
_cell.length_b   1.000
_cell.length_c   1.000
_cell.angle_alpha   90.00
_cell.angle_beta   90.00
_cell.angle_gamma   90.00
#
_symmetry.space_group_name_H-M   'P 1'
#
loop_
_entity.id
_entity.type
_entity.pdbx_description
1 polymer ?
#
loop_
_entity_poly.entity_id
_entity_poly.type
_entity_poly.pdbx_seq_one_letter_code
_entity_poly.pdbx_strand_id
1 'polypeptide(L)'
;MRSAQYAIAAIIVAALSGCVQSAAQSTVRGLPDGFEDVDLANPEPFAAWRDDRSQFTITTFGSSSCAPLPTSVSAPDDSTIAVTFVPAAALMCTADMASTTHVFDTPSGIDADGRVTAHVLFDYPEDSELELPLRVR
;
A
#
# COMPACT_ATOMS: atom_id res chain seq x y z
N MET A 1 -53.26 22.23 -35.94
CA MET A 1 -52.66 22.51 -34.63
C MET A 1 -51.68 21.37 -34.36
N ARG A 2 -50.37 21.61 -34.45
CA ARG A 2 -49.34 20.60 -34.19
C ARG A 2 -48.65 20.96 -32.85
N SER A 3 -48.91 20.14 -31.87
CA SER A 3 -48.28 20.28 -30.53
C SER A 3 -46.86 19.72 -30.60
N ALA A 4 -45.87 20.59 -30.47
CA ALA A 4 -44.48 20.19 -30.33
C ALA A 4 -44.20 19.75 -28.87
N GLN A 5 -43.91 18.48 -28.68
CA GLN A 5 -43.45 17.95 -27.38
C GLN A 5 -41.94 18.15 -27.26
N TYR A 6 -41.52 19.03 -26.37
CA TYR A 6 -40.11 19.18 -26.03
C TYR A 6 -39.73 18.10 -25.00
N ALA A 7 -38.94 17.10 -25.42
CA ALA A 7 -38.34 16.15 -24.52
C ALA A 7 -37.14 16.82 -23.84
N ILE A 8 -37.25 17.06 -22.53
CA ILE A 8 -36.13 17.51 -21.70
C ILE A 8 -35.29 16.30 -21.34
N ALA A 9 -34.13 16.17 -21.98
CA ALA A 9 -33.13 15.16 -21.60
C ALA A 9 -32.40 15.65 -20.33
N ALA A 10 -32.71 15.03 -19.20
CA ALA A 10 -31.98 15.25 -17.95
C ALA A 10 -30.62 14.53 -18.04
N ILE A 11 -29.52 15.31 -18.15
CA ILE A 11 -28.14 14.80 -18.08
C ILE A 11 -27.83 14.59 -16.60
N ILE A 12 -27.81 13.32 -16.16
CA ILE A 12 -27.31 12.94 -14.84
C ILE A 12 -25.79 12.94 -14.90
N VAL A 13 -25.17 13.99 -14.40
CA VAL A 13 -23.72 14.03 -14.16
C VAL A 13 -23.46 13.21 -12.89
N ALA A 14 -23.07 11.94 -13.08
CA ALA A 14 -22.55 11.12 -11.99
C ALA A 14 -21.18 11.69 -11.59
N ALA A 15 -21.12 12.39 -10.46
CA ALA A 15 -19.86 12.78 -9.84
C ALA A 15 -19.16 11.50 -9.34
N LEU A 16 -18.18 11.00 -10.09
CA LEU A 16 -17.25 9.96 -9.66
C LEU A 16 -16.35 10.59 -8.60
N SER A 17 -16.76 10.53 -7.35
CA SER A 17 -15.88 10.77 -6.21
C SER A 17 -14.88 9.62 -6.18
N GLY A 18 -13.71 9.83 -6.80
CA GLY A 18 -12.62 8.88 -6.79
C GLY A 18 -12.04 8.77 -5.37
N CYS A 19 -12.60 7.89 -4.55
CA CYS A 19 -11.92 7.45 -3.35
C CYS A 19 -10.67 6.67 -3.80
N VAL A 20 -9.48 7.13 -3.44
CA VAL A 20 -8.26 6.33 -3.59
C VAL A 20 -8.42 5.13 -2.66
N GLN A 21 -8.59 3.95 -3.25
CA GLN A 21 -8.75 2.71 -2.49
C GLN A 21 -7.38 2.16 -2.15
N SER A 22 -7.18 1.73 -0.88
CA SER A 22 -5.95 1.05 -0.47
C SER A 22 -5.80 -0.28 -1.21
N ALA A 23 -4.58 -0.57 -1.70
CA ALA A 23 -4.23 -1.87 -2.26
C ALA A 23 -3.93 -2.91 -1.17
N ALA A 24 -3.74 -2.51 0.08
CA ALA A 24 -3.58 -3.42 1.20
C ALA A 24 -4.92 -3.98 1.65
N GLN A 25 -4.94 -5.25 2.04
CA GLN A 25 -6.10 -5.91 2.65
C GLN A 25 -6.40 -5.33 4.04
N SER A 26 -5.36 -5.01 4.79
CA SER A 26 -5.46 -4.33 6.07
C SER A 26 -4.20 -3.53 6.38
N THR A 27 -4.36 -2.54 7.24
CA THR A 27 -3.28 -1.72 7.77
C THR A 27 -3.43 -1.66 9.28
N VAL A 28 -2.39 -2.03 10.01
CA VAL A 28 -2.37 -2.06 11.47
C VAL A 28 -1.18 -1.27 12.01
N ARG A 29 -1.35 -0.66 13.18
CA ARG A 29 -0.25 -0.04 13.90
C ARG A 29 0.58 -1.10 14.60
N GLY A 30 1.89 -0.94 14.59
CA GLY A 30 2.83 -1.85 15.22
C GLY A 30 3.59 -2.71 14.21
N LEU A 31 4.50 -3.50 14.75
CA LEU A 31 5.28 -4.49 14.02
C LEU A 31 4.44 -5.76 13.78
N PRO A 32 4.71 -6.50 12.70
CA PRO A 32 4.11 -7.81 12.52
C PRO A 32 4.68 -8.78 13.57
N ASP A 33 3.86 -9.76 13.97
CA ASP A 33 4.27 -10.79 14.93
C ASP A 33 5.57 -11.49 14.47
N GLY A 34 6.48 -11.72 15.41
CA GLY A 34 7.79 -12.35 15.16
C GLY A 34 8.88 -11.41 14.66
N PHE A 35 8.63 -10.09 14.65
CA PHE A 35 9.59 -9.05 14.29
C PHE A 35 9.80 -8.01 15.40
N GLU A 36 9.65 -8.44 16.68
CA GLU A 36 9.79 -7.58 17.86
C GLU A 36 11.24 -7.09 18.06
N ASP A 37 12.22 -7.79 17.47
CA ASP A 37 13.65 -7.47 17.57
C ASP A 37 14.14 -6.41 16.55
N VAL A 38 13.24 -5.77 15.82
CA VAL A 38 13.60 -4.70 14.88
C VAL A 38 14.17 -3.51 15.65
N ASP A 39 15.31 -2.99 15.16
CA ASP A 39 15.95 -1.81 15.77
C ASP A 39 15.09 -0.55 15.56
N LEU A 40 14.42 -0.13 16.62
CA LEU A 40 13.59 1.06 16.62
C LEU A 40 14.38 2.36 16.80
N ALA A 41 15.70 2.29 17.06
CA ALA A 41 16.55 3.47 17.12
C ALA A 41 16.95 3.96 15.73
N ASN A 42 17.06 3.04 14.75
CA ASN A 42 17.28 3.32 13.35
C ASN A 42 16.28 2.52 12.49
N PRO A 43 15.00 2.91 12.50
CA PRO A 43 13.98 2.10 11.87
C PRO A 43 14.06 2.21 10.34
N GLU A 44 14.19 1.08 9.68
CA GLU A 44 14.15 0.96 8.23
C GLU A 44 12.92 0.14 7.79
N PRO A 45 12.23 0.55 6.72
CA PRO A 45 11.17 -0.27 6.16
C PRO A 45 11.64 -1.68 5.83
N PHE A 46 10.76 -2.66 6.00
CA PHE A 46 11.05 -4.04 5.64
C PHE A 46 9.81 -4.77 5.13
N ALA A 47 10.05 -5.85 4.38
CA ALA A 47 9.02 -6.75 3.91
C ALA A 47 9.19 -8.14 4.54
N ALA A 48 8.07 -8.81 4.80
CA ALA A 48 8.09 -10.14 5.41
C ALA A 48 6.93 -11.00 4.91
N TRP A 49 7.18 -12.30 4.77
CA TRP A 49 6.15 -13.28 4.53
C TRP A 49 5.29 -13.49 5.77
N ARG A 50 4.01 -13.76 5.55
CA ARG A 50 3.16 -14.41 6.54
C ARG A 50 3.29 -15.94 6.44
N ASP A 51 2.80 -16.65 7.46
CA ASP A 51 3.10 -18.07 7.71
C ASP A 51 2.95 -19.01 6.50
N ASP A 52 1.89 -18.83 5.70
CA ASP A 52 1.59 -19.66 4.54
C ASP A 52 2.01 -19.04 3.19
N ARG A 53 2.66 -17.85 3.26
CA ARG A 53 3.08 -17.07 2.09
C ARG A 53 1.95 -16.71 1.10
N SER A 54 0.70 -16.94 1.47
CA SER A 54 -0.45 -16.41 0.73
C SER A 54 -0.57 -14.91 0.87
N GLN A 55 0.07 -14.37 1.91
CA GLN A 55 0.16 -12.94 2.21
C GLN A 55 1.58 -12.54 2.59
N PHE A 56 1.87 -11.26 2.38
CA PHE A 56 3.08 -10.62 2.85
C PHE A 56 2.75 -9.29 3.51
N THR A 57 3.72 -8.75 4.24
CA THR A 57 3.61 -7.45 4.89
C THR A 57 4.71 -6.53 4.41
N ILE A 58 4.41 -5.23 4.37
CA ILE A 58 5.41 -4.16 4.33
C ILE A 58 5.19 -3.30 5.56
N THR A 59 6.24 -3.15 6.36
CA THR A 59 6.24 -2.29 7.53
C THR A 59 6.98 -1.00 7.19
N THR A 60 6.31 0.12 7.39
CA THR A 60 6.85 1.47 7.23
C THR A 60 6.97 2.16 8.58
N PHE A 61 7.82 3.17 8.66
CA PHE A 61 8.03 3.96 9.86
C PHE A 61 7.81 5.43 9.56
N GLY A 62 7.16 6.14 10.47
CA GLY A 62 6.86 7.55 10.32
C GLY A 62 5.76 8.01 11.25
N SER A 63 5.10 9.10 10.90
CA SER A 63 4.00 9.65 11.69
C SER A 63 2.87 8.65 11.89
N SER A 64 2.43 8.47 13.13
CA SER A 64 1.30 7.57 13.45
C SER A 64 -0.04 8.03 12.87
N SER A 65 -0.18 9.32 12.59
CA SER A 65 -1.40 9.90 12.02
C SER A 65 -1.37 10.04 10.50
N CYS A 66 -0.20 9.87 9.87
CA CYS A 66 0.01 10.05 8.44
C CYS A 66 0.78 8.87 7.82
N ALA A 67 0.39 7.65 8.14
CA ALA A 67 0.99 6.49 7.50
C ALA A 67 0.77 6.55 5.97
N PRO A 68 1.76 6.18 5.15
CA PRO A 68 1.61 6.18 3.71
C PRO A 68 0.51 5.21 3.28
N LEU A 69 -0.17 5.54 2.17
CA LEU A 69 -1.25 4.73 1.63
C LEU A 69 -0.74 3.89 0.45
N PRO A 70 -0.78 2.55 0.52
CA PRO A 70 -0.46 1.72 -0.63
C PRO A 70 -1.59 1.79 -1.66
N THR A 71 -1.26 2.11 -2.91
CA THR A 71 -2.23 2.32 -4.00
C THR A 71 -2.18 1.26 -5.07
N SER A 72 -1.07 0.53 -5.18
CA SER A 72 -0.95 -0.58 -6.14
C SER A 72 -0.06 -1.69 -5.61
N VAL A 73 -0.37 -2.91 -6.03
CA VAL A 73 0.46 -4.10 -5.85
C VAL A 73 0.40 -4.95 -7.11
N SER A 74 1.53 -5.42 -7.60
CA SER A 74 1.63 -6.22 -8.81
C SER A 74 2.84 -7.15 -8.77
N ALA A 75 2.90 -8.13 -9.68
CA ALA A 75 4.03 -9.01 -9.90
C ALA A 75 4.57 -8.80 -11.33
N PRO A 76 5.62 -8.00 -11.51
CA PRO A 76 6.26 -7.83 -12.84
C PRO A 76 6.88 -9.13 -13.36
N ASP A 77 7.37 -9.97 -12.46
CA ASP A 77 7.93 -11.29 -12.71
C ASP A 77 7.64 -12.23 -11.52
N ASP A 78 8.17 -13.44 -11.53
CA ASP A 78 7.93 -14.46 -10.50
C ASP A 78 8.70 -14.25 -9.18
N SER A 79 9.64 -13.32 -9.16
CA SER A 79 10.51 -13.02 -8.01
C SER A 79 10.41 -11.58 -7.51
N THR A 80 9.59 -10.76 -8.17
CA THR A 80 9.45 -9.34 -7.83
C THR A 80 8.00 -8.97 -7.54
N ILE A 81 7.77 -8.32 -6.40
CA ILE A 81 6.49 -7.68 -6.06
C ILE A 81 6.70 -6.18 -6.11
N ALA A 82 5.97 -5.48 -6.97
CA ALA A 82 6.00 -4.03 -7.05
C ALA A 82 4.83 -3.42 -6.25
N VAL A 83 5.15 -2.49 -5.34
CA VAL A 83 4.17 -1.80 -4.49
C VAL A 83 4.41 -0.30 -4.56
N THR A 84 3.35 0.47 -4.77
CA THR A 84 3.42 1.93 -4.75
C THR A 84 2.69 2.49 -3.55
N PHE A 85 3.33 3.39 -2.84
CA PHE A 85 2.76 4.18 -1.75
C PHE A 85 2.66 5.64 -2.14
N VAL A 86 1.58 6.29 -1.71
CA VAL A 86 1.41 7.74 -1.81
C VAL A 86 1.35 8.35 -0.41
N PRO A 87 1.62 9.67 -0.26
CA PRO A 87 1.46 10.36 1.00
C PRO A 87 0.02 10.23 1.53
N ALA A 88 -0.13 10.19 2.85
CA ALA A 88 -1.45 10.35 3.46
C ALA A 88 -2.04 11.72 3.10
N ALA A 89 -3.33 11.74 2.77
CA ALA A 89 -4.06 12.98 2.46
C ALA A 89 -4.43 13.76 3.74
N ALA A 90 -3.44 14.08 4.58
CA ALA A 90 -3.62 14.79 5.84
C ALA A 90 -2.90 16.14 5.81
N LEU A 91 -3.54 17.17 6.34
CA LEU A 91 -2.96 18.52 6.40
C LEU A 91 -1.90 18.67 7.49
N MET A 92 -1.98 17.87 8.54
CA MET A 92 -1.04 17.89 9.67
C MET A 92 -0.77 16.45 10.13
N CYS A 93 0.51 16.17 10.35
CA CYS A 93 0.98 14.88 10.83
C CYS A 93 1.59 15.03 12.23
N THR A 94 1.46 14.01 13.06
CA THR A 94 2.15 13.96 14.35
C THR A 94 3.65 13.83 14.13
N ALA A 95 4.44 14.48 15.00
CA ALA A 95 5.90 14.40 14.97
C ALA A 95 6.42 13.22 15.82
N ASP A 96 5.85 12.04 15.58
CA ASP A 96 6.27 10.80 16.22
C ASP A 96 6.84 9.81 15.18
N MET A 97 7.54 8.79 15.66
CA MET A 97 8.05 7.69 14.86
C MET A 97 7.33 6.42 15.28
N ALA A 98 6.40 5.97 14.45
CA ALA A 98 5.60 4.78 14.70
C ALA A 98 5.74 3.79 13.54
N SER A 99 5.68 2.49 13.85
CA SER A 99 5.59 1.45 12.84
C SER A 99 4.14 1.29 12.35
N THR A 100 3.97 1.12 11.06
CA THR A 100 2.69 0.78 10.43
C THR A 100 2.92 -0.40 9.50
N THR A 101 2.17 -1.47 9.71
CA THR A 101 2.26 -2.70 8.91
C THR A 101 1.08 -2.80 7.96
N HIS A 102 1.37 -2.90 6.68
CA HIS A 102 0.40 -3.08 5.60
C HIS A 102 0.42 -4.55 5.18
N VAL A 103 -0.74 -5.18 5.13
CA VAL A 103 -0.91 -6.60 4.76
C VAL A 103 -1.45 -6.67 3.34
N PHE A 104 -0.82 -7.48 2.49
CA PHE A 104 -1.20 -7.68 1.10
C PHE A 104 -1.41 -9.16 0.81
N ASP A 105 -2.32 -9.47 -0.08
CA ASP A 105 -2.36 -10.79 -0.70
C ASP A 105 -1.18 -10.91 -1.68
N THR A 106 -0.57 -12.10 -1.70
CA THR A 106 0.52 -12.38 -2.65
C THR A 106 -0.05 -12.38 -4.07
N PRO A 107 0.51 -11.55 -4.98
CA PRO A 107 0.04 -11.53 -6.36
C PRO A 107 0.21 -12.89 -7.04
N SER A 108 -0.71 -13.21 -7.93
CA SER A 108 -0.58 -14.42 -8.77
C SER A 108 0.68 -14.33 -9.63
N GLY A 109 1.37 -15.45 -9.77
CA GLY A 109 2.61 -15.55 -10.55
C GLY A 109 3.90 -15.42 -9.75
N ILE A 110 3.83 -15.05 -8.47
CA ILE A 110 5.00 -15.06 -7.58
C ILE A 110 5.37 -16.50 -7.20
N ASP A 111 6.64 -16.85 -7.35
CA ASP A 111 7.23 -18.07 -6.78
C ASP A 111 7.58 -17.81 -5.30
N ALA A 112 6.59 -18.01 -4.42
CA ALA A 112 6.75 -17.74 -3.00
C ALA A 112 7.77 -18.67 -2.29
N ASP A 113 8.16 -19.79 -2.89
CA ASP A 113 9.21 -20.68 -2.37
C ASP A 113 10.61 -20.20 -2.75
N GLY A 114 10.71 -19.34 -3.75
CA GLY A 114 11.94 -18.72 -4.20
C GLY A 114 12.36 -17.51 -3.35
N ARG A 115 13.38 -16.82 -3.84
CA ARG A 115 13.79 -15.53 -3.26
C ARG A 115 12.97 -14.43 -3.91
N VAL A 116 12.16 -13.74 -3.12
CA VAL A 116 11.30 -12.65 -3.59
C VAL A 116 11.74 -11.33 -3.00
N THR A 117 11.73 -10.27 -3.82
CA THR A 117 12.03 -8.90 -3.40
C THR A 117 10.82 -8.01 -3.67
N ALA A 118 10.45 -7.20 -2.68
CA ALA A 118 9.48 -6.13 -2.88
C ALA A 118 10.21 -4.86 -3.37
N HIS A 119 9.87 -4.40 -4.56
CA HIS A 119 10.24 -3.08 -5.06
C HIS A 119 9.16 -2.10 -4.61
N VAL A 120 9.53 -1.21 -3.70
CA VAL A 120 8.62 -0.25 -3.08
C VAL A 120 8.94 1.13 -3.60
N LEU A 121 7.98 1.74 -4.30
CA LEU A 121 8.02 3.12 -4.74
C LEU A 121 7.20 3.98 -3.77
N PHE A 122 7.82 4.99 -3.20
CA PHE A 122 7.15 6.07 -2.50
C PHE A 122 7.00 7.26 -3.47
N ASP A 123 5.78 7.44 -3.98
CA ASP A 123 5.42 8.54 -4.89
C ASP A 123 5.22 9.82 -4.06
N TYR A 124 6.33 10.41 -3.64
CA TYR A 124 6.43 11.69 -2.94
C TYR A 124 7.05 12.74 -3.88
N PRO A 125 7.05 14.05 -3.50
CA PRO A 125 7.73 15.07 -4.29
C PRO A 125 9.21 14.78 -4.58
N GLU A 126 9.85 13.96 -3.73
CA GLU A 126 11.14 13.34 -3.96
C GLU A 126 10.93 11.83 -3.95
N ASP A 127 10.67 11.25 -5.13
CA ASP A 127 10.46 9.81 -5.29
C ASP A 127 11.61 9.04 -4.66
N SER A 128 11.27 8.01 -3.88
CA SER A 128 12.24 7.08 -3.34
C SER A 128 11.83 5.64 -3.65
N GLU A 129 12.79 4.86 -4.10
CA GLU A 129 12.65 3.44 -4.37
C GLU A 129 13.45 2.64 -3.34
N LEU A 130 12.85 1.57 -2.84
CA LEU A 130 13.48 0.62 -1.94
C LEU A 130 13.33 -0.80 -2.48
N GLU A 131 14.40 -1.56 -2.37
CA GLU A 131 14.38 -3.01 -2.60
C GLU A 131 14.40 -3.72 -1.25
N LEU A 132 13.29 -4.36 -0.91
CA LEU A 132 13.10 -5.04 0.37
C LEU A 132 13.00 -6.55 0.14
N PRO A 133 14.07 -7.32 0.42
CA PRO A 133 13.97 -8.79 0.40
C PRO A 133 12.87 -9.24 1.39
N LEU A 134 11.99 -10.16 0.95
CA LEU A 134 11.00 -10.72 1.84
C LEU A 134 11.65 -11.63 2.88
N ARG A 135 11.54 -11.25 4.12
CA ARG A 135 12.09 -11.98 5.27
C ARG A 135 11.15 -13.13 5.64
N VAL A 136 11.74 -14.24 6.07
CA VAL A 136 11.03 -15.36 6.70
C VAL A 136 11.29 -15.24 8.19
N ARG A 137 10.31 -15.65 9.01
CA ARG A 137 10.49 -15.78 10.46
C ARG A 137 11.47 -16.88 10.80
#